data_0ed223a615033e030798ffc5ced98f26
#
_entry.id   0ed223a615033e030798ffc5ced98f26
#
_cell.length_a   1.000
_cell.length_b   1.000
_cell.length_c   1.000
_cell.angle_alpha   90.00
_cell.angle_beta   90.00
_cell.angle_gamma   90.00
#
_symmetry.space_group_name_H-M   'P 1'
#
loop_
_entity.id
_entity.type
_entity.pdbx_description
1 polymer ?
#
loop_
_entity_poly.entity_id
_entity_poly.type
_entity_poly.pdbx_seq_one_letter_code
_entity_poly.pdbx_strand_id
1 'polypeptide(L)'
;MDPLYSLQDLARCILCETSETTMYCKICHIHLCKDCVEKHSSDSSKVHKVVPFKQYLTTLDYPKCKKHPIKRCKLHCEQCDIPICVQCVSSEKHFWHKQIEILKKIESKKKDLQRELQELEKIIYPIYKEIASNIPVQKADLSKNSRKLTTAIDKQGEVWHREIDTIITNLKYNAEYMESKHLVVLNKQEDEITRTIFEITQNIAELKKMLNSKDVCLVSEYKSRNTKFRRLPPKLKVSLPNFQPKKIITNQLTELFGSLSALSFTAEEQDYSMPPKENESAPSDWSFMNEPKVITAIDTLYDNLYDVTYLNDTEIWTRGSDNMMKLYKLCGEQVKSIKTKSWNVPRDIAVTRSGDLVYTDKNDRTVNIVKNTHIQTVITLQRWRPRSVCFTSSGEFLVVMDSDNNVQTKVVRYSGSKEKQSIQFDDKRKALYSSGGLFNTKFISENRNLDICVSDWGASAVVVVSKAGKLMFTYTGPPSTTKKSFGPLGITTDSQGRILTTDYWNNCIHILGQEGQFLRFIDNCDLVEPCGLCVDSRDNLFVAEYNTGKIKKIRYYM
;
A
#
# COMPACT_ATOMS: atom_id res chain seq x y z
N MET A 1 -25.21 -32.98 -3.03
CA MET A 1 -25.81 -33.12 -1.69
C MET A 1 -26.95 -32.12 -1.61
N ASP A 2 -28.18 -32.62 -1.53
CA ASP A 2 -29.41 -31.85 -1.60
C ASP A 2 -29.51 -30.82 -0.47
N PRO A 3 -29.86 -29.55 -0.74
CA PRO A 3 -30.14 -28.58 0.29
C PRO A 3 -31.65 -28.56 0.58
N LEU A 4 -32.21 -29.66 1.05
CA LEU A 4 -33.52 -29.70 1.69
C LEU A 4 -33.30 -29.67 3.20
N TYR A 5 -32.77 -28.56 3.73
CA TYR A 5 -33.00 -28.23 5.13
C TYR A 5 -34.47 -27.82 5.25
N SER A 6 -35.27 -28.82 5.61
CA SER A 6 -36.67 -28.70 5.90
C SER A 6 -36.88 -27.71 7.04
N LEU A 7 -37.92 -26.87 6.93
CA LEU A 7 -38.47 -26.04 8.02
C LEU A 7 -38.75 -26.82 9.32
N GLN A 8 -38.54 -28.12 9.35
CA GLN A 8 -38.64 -29.02 10.49
C GLN A 8 -37.45 -28.94 11.45
N ASP A 9 -36.25 -28.50 10.98
CA ASP A 9 -35.03 -28.46 11.81
C ASP A 9 -34.95 -27.21 12.71
N LEU A 10 -35.86 -26.24 12.59
CA LEU A 10 -35.85 -25.00 13.35
C LEU A 10 -36.86 -24.91 14.47
N ALA A 11 -37.82 -25.81 14.58
CA ALA A 11 -38.83 -25.78 15.59
C ALA A 11 -38.58 -26.83 16.69
N ARG A 12 -37.91 -26.44 17.76
CA ARG A 12 -37.77 -27.25 18.98
C ARG A 12 -39.01 -27.13 19.85
N CYS A 13 -39.33 -28.16 20.59
CA CYS A 13 -40.41 -28.13 21.55
C CYS A 13 -40.15 -27.10 22.65
N ILE A 14 -41.02 -26.10 22.81
CA ILE A 14 -40.83 -25.01 23.78
C ILE A 14 -40.78 -25.51 25.24
N LEU A 15 -41.38 -26.67 25.53
CA LEU A 15 -41.44 -27.20 26.90
C LEU A 15 -40.23 -28.09 27.28
N CYS A 16 -39.62 -28.78 26.32
CA CYS A 16 -38.49 -29.66 26.63
C CYS A 16 -37.22 -29.34 25.89
N GLU A 17 -37.25 -28.40 24.93
CA GLU A 17 -36.14 -27.91 24.10
C GLU A 17 -35.32 -28.95 23.31
N THR A 18 -35.61 -30.26 23.49
CA THR A 18 -34.77 -31.36 23.04
C THR A 18 -35.32 -32.19 21.90
N SER A 19 -36.61 -32.10 21.53
CA SER A 19 -37.23 -32.99 20.55
C SER A 19 -37.78 -32.26 19.33
N GLU A 20 -37.86 -32.99 18.20
CA GLU A 20 -38.56 -32.51 17.00
C GLU A 20 -40.00 -32.20 17.28
N THR A 21 -40.47 -31.05 16.83
CA THR A 21 -41.86 -30.64 17.01
C THR A 21 -42.75 -31.29 15.99
N THR A 22 -43.70 -32.11 16.48
CA THR A 22 -44.68 -32.77 15.63
C THR A 22 -46.06 -32.15 15.76
N MET A 23 -46.30 -31.34 16.79
CA MET A 23 -47.60 -30.77 17.17
C MET A 23 -47.51 -29.25 17.35
N TYR A 24 -48.63 -28.54 17.18
CA TYR A 24 -48.71 -27.10 17.32
C TYR A 24 -50.03 -26.71 18.02
N CYS A 25 -49.94 -25.87 19.07
CA CYS A 25 -51.13 -25.33 19.72
C CYS A 25 -51.56 -24.03 19.03
N LYS A 26 -52.72 -24.01 18.38
CA LYS A 26 -53.29 -22.84 17.68
C LYS A 26 -53.67 -21.66 18.58
N ILE A 27 -53.92 -21.92 19.86
CA ILE A 27 -54.34 -20.90 20.82
C ILE A 27 -53.14 -20.27 21.51
N CYS A 28 -52.18 -21.07 21.94
CA CYS A 28 -50.96 -20.58 22.62
C CYS A 28 -49.83 -20.22 21.66
N HIS A 29 -49.97 -20.53 20.38
CA HIS A 29 -48.96 -20.29 19.33
C HIS A 29 -47.57 -20.90 19.62
N ILE A 30 -47.57 -22.13 20.22
CA ILE A 30 -46.31 -22.84 20.58
C ILE A 30 -46.16 -24.14 19.87
N HIS A 31 -44.89 -24.54 19.66
CA HIS A 31 -44.50 -25.81 19.10
C HIS A 31 -44.28 -26.85 20.20
N LEU A 32 -44.79 -28.05 20.01
CA LEU A 32 -44.76 -29.15 20.99
C LEU A 32 -44.27 -30.45 20.35
N CYS A 33 -43.54 -31.29 21.08
CA CYS A 33 -43.34 -32.70 20.75
C CYS A 33 -44.57 -33.48 21.21
N LYS A 34 -44.72 -34.73 20.76
CA LYS A 34 -45.84 -35.62 21.12
C LYS A 34 -45.97 -35.76 22.63
N ASP A 35 -44.87 -35.97 23.34
CA ASP A 35 -44.84 -36.23 24.79
C ASP A 35 -45.20 -35.03 25.64
N CYS A 36 -44.99 -33.81 25.12
CA CYS A 36 -45.32 -32.57 25.83
C CYS A 36 -46.77 -32.08 25.59
N VAL A 37 -47.52 -32.71 24.68
CA VAL A 37 -48.92 -32.34 24.39
C VAL A 37 -49.83 -32.48 25.61
N GLU A 38 -49.75 -33.65 26.30
CA GLU A 38 -50.54 -33.90 27.47
C GLU A 38 -50.27 -32.91 28.61
N LYS A 39 -48.98 -32.65 28.85
CA LYS A 39 -48.53 -31.68 29.85
C LYS A 39 -48.99 -30.27 29.53
N HIS A 40 -49.06 -29.90 28.26
CA HIS A 40 -49.54 -28.57 27.83
C HIS A 40 -51.08 -28.50 27.91
N SER A 41 -51.77 -29.60 27.58
CA SER A 41 -53.25 -29.64 27.57
C SER A 41 -53.85 -29.77 28.96
N SER A 42 -53.08 -30.14 29.99
CA SER A 42 -53.54 -30.20 31.39
C SER A 42 -53.63 -28.81 32.10
N ASP A 43 -53.15 -27.75 31.46
CA ASP A 43 -53.33 -26.39 31.94
C ASP A 43 -54.80 -25.95 31.69
N SER A 44 -55.62 -25.99 32.73
CA SER A 44 -57.05 -25.68 32.67
C SER A 44 -57.38 -24.19 32.51
N SER A 45 -56.36 -23.31 32.45
CA SER A 45 -56.56 -21.85 32.36
C SER A 45 -57.04 -21.39 30.97
N LYS A 46 -56.87 -22.21 29.90
CA LYS A 46 -57.23 -21.90 28.51
C LYS A 46 -57.69 -23.15 27.76
N VAL A 47 -58.58 -22.98 26.80
CA VAL A 47 -58.95 -24.06 25.86
C VAL A 47 -57.84 -24.25 24.84
N HIS A 48 -57.10 -25.36 24.93
CA HIS A 48 -56.03 -25.68 24.00
C HIS A 48 -56.55 -26.37 22.72
N LYS A 49 -56.07 -25.97 21.55
CA LYS A 49 -56.36 -26.62 20.26
C LYS A 49 -55.06 -27.07 19.61
N VAL A 50 -54.61 -28.25 19.99
CA VAL A 50 -53.40 -28.85 19.45
C VAL A 50 -53.73 -29.62 18.16
N VAL A 51 -52.92 -29.38 17.12
CA VAL A 51 -53.04 -30.05 15.79
C VAL A 51 -51.68 -30.54 15.36
N PRO A 52 -51.62 -31.57 14.51
CA PRO A 52 -50.36 -31.98 13.90
C PRO A 52 -49.70 -30.78 13.17
N PHE A 53 -48.41 -30.58 13.36
CA PHE A 53 -47.70 -29.44 12.81
C PHE A 53 -47.78 -29.38 11.26
N LYS A 54 -47.74 -30.55 10.60
CA LYS A 54 -47.97 -30.65 9.14
C LYS A 54 -49.39 -30.18 8.76
N GLN A 55 -50.41 -30.51 9.54
CA GLN A 55 -51.79 -30.06 9.28
C GLN A 55 -51.98 -28.55 9.58
N TYR A 56 -51.24 -28.01 10.55
CA TYR A 56 -51.21 -26.54 10.79
C TYR A 56 -50.65 -25.80 9.57
N LEU A 57 -49.61 -26.31 8.98
CA LEU A 57 -48.99 -25.69 7.79
C LEU A 57 -49.89 -25.76 6.54
N THR A 58 -50.82 -26.71 6.48
CA THR A 58 -51.74 -26.85 5.35
C THR A 58 -53.09 -26.12 5.53
N THR A 59 -53.48 -25.69 6.75
CA THR A 59 -54.73 -24.96 7.00
C THR A 59 -54.49 -23.45 6.96
N LEU A 60 -54.88 -22.81 5.87
CA LEU A 60 -54.93 -21.36 5.75
C LEU A 60 -55.98 -20.75 6.67
N ASP A 61 -55.55 -19.89 7.57
CA ASP A 61 -56.48 -19.15 8.45
C ASP A 61 -56.88 -17.84 7.74
N TYR A 62 -58.08 -17.85 7.16
CA TYR A 62 -58.63 -16.67 6.48
C TYR A 62 -58.99 -15.58 7.49
N PRO A 63 -58.63 -14.33 7.29
CA PRO A 63 -58.96 -13.24 8.19
C PRO A 63 -60.47 -13.03 8.24
N LYS A 64 -60.97 -12.67 9.45
CA LYS A 64 -62.38 -12.28 9.63
C LYS A 64 -62.62 -10.92 9.02
N CYS A 65 -63.79 -10.74 8.40
CA CYS A 65 -64.16 -9.47 7.82
C CYS A 65 -64.44 -8.44 8.92
N LYS A 66 -63.80 -7.25 8.86
CA LYS A 66 -64.04 -6.16 9.84
C LYS A 66 -65.46 -5.66 9.88
N LYS A 67 -66.22 -5.67 8.76
CA LYS A 67 -67.62 -5.26 8.66
C LYS A 67 -68.61 -6.40 8.89
N HIS A 68 -68.22 -7.65 8.65
CA HIS A 68 -69.05 -8.82 8.77
C HIS A 68 -68.33 -9.88 9.64
N PRO A 69 -68.30 -9.75 10.96
CA PRO A 69 -67.44 -10.52 11.87
C PRO A 69 -67.60 -12.05 11.81
N ILE A 70 -68.76 -12.52 11.33
CA ILE A 70 -69.05 -13.97 11.16
C ILE A 70 -68.45 -14.49 9.81
N LYS A 71 -68.18 -13.60 8.86
CA LYS A 71 -67.72 -13.98 7.52
C LYS A 71 -66.18 -13.93 7.42
N ARG A 72 -65.60 -14.92 6.72
CA ARG A 72 -64.14 -14.95 6.41
C ARG A 72 -63.88 -14.26 5.07
N CYS A 73 -62.77 -13.52 4.98
CA CYS A 73 -62.35 -12.83 3.75
C CYS A 73 -61.64 -13.82 2.86
N LYS A 74 -62.24 -14.24 1.74
CA LYS A 74 -61.65 -15.08 0.71
C LYS A 74 -61.16 -14.32 -0.51
N LEU A 75 -61.49 -13.04 -0.59
CA LEU A 75 -61.13 -12.12 -1.66
C LEU A 75 -60.28 -10.98 -1.11
N HIS A 76 -59.46 -10.40 -2.01
CA HIS A 76 -58.64 -9.21 -1.75
C HIS A 76 -59.02 -8.14 -2.77
N CYS A 77 -59.29 -6.92 -2.29
CA CYS A 77 -59.54 -5.77 -3.16
C CYS A 77 -58.22 -5.11 -3.52
N GLU A 78 -57.86 -5.09 -4.81
CA GLU A 78 -56.55 -4.53 -5.28
C GLU A 78 -56.43 -3.01 -5.07
N GLN A 79 -57.55 -2.25 -5.31
CA GLN A 79 -57.50 -0.78 -5.11
C GLN A 79 -57.45 -0.35 -3.64
N CYS A 80 -58.06 -1.10 -2.73
CA CYS A 80 -58.05 -0.78 -1.30
C CYS A 80 -56.94 -1.50 -0.52
N ASP A 81 -56.28 -2.45 -1.12
CA ASP A 81 -55.25 -3.35 -0.56
C ASP A 81 -55.68 -4.02 0.76
N ILE A 82 -56.98 -4.45 0.84
CA ILE A 82 -57.55 -5.08 2.05
C ILE A 82 -58.25 -6.41 1.70
N PRO A 83 -58.23 -7.37 2.65
CA PRO A 83 -59.03 -8.57 2.50
C PRO A 83 -60.52 -8.25 2.70
N ILE A 84 -61.38 -8.77 1.83
CA ILE A 84 -62.82 -8.56 1.82
C ILE A 84 -63.59 -9.90 1.78
N CYS A 85 -64.80 -9.92 2.36
CA CYS A 85 -65.70 -11.05 2.23
C CYS A 85 -66.67 -10.84 1.06
N VAL A 86 -67.37 -11.89 0.64
CA VAL A 86 -68.34 -11.85 -0.47
C VAL A 86 -69.42 -10.78 -0.29
N GLN A 87 -69.84 -10.53 0.95
CA GLN A 87 -70.84 -9.48 1.26
C GLN A 87 -70.27 -8.05 1.04
N CYS A 88 -68.97 -7.85 1.24
CA CYS A 88 -68.34 -6.57 0.94
C CYS A 88 -68.21 -6.29 -0.57
N VAL A 89 -68.13 -7.31 -1.40
CA VAL A 89 -68.09 -7.17 -2.86
C VAL A 89 -69.33 -6.49 -3.41
N SER A 90 -70.50 -6.86 -2.90
CA SER A 90 -71.80 -6.31 -3.30
C SER A 90 -72.09 -4.93 -2.70
N SER A 91 -71.20 -4.39 -1.85
CA SER A 91 -71.34 -3.06 -1.29
C SER A 91 -70.91 -1.98 -2.26
N GLU A 92 -71.54 -0.82 -2.27
CA GLU A 92 -71.22 0.31 -3.17
C GLU A 92 -69.71 0.66 -3.14
N LYS A 93 -69.04 0.44 -2.03
CA LYS A 93 -67.61 0.78 -1.83
C LYS A 93 -66.61 -0.09 -2.61
N HIS A 94 -66.96 -1.36 -2.94
CA HIS A 94 -66.07 -2.29 -3.61
C HIS A 94 -66.61 -2.84 -4.93
N PHE A 95 -67.77 -2.38 -5.37
CA PHE A 95 -68.52 -2.89 -6.53
C PHE A 95 -67.71 -2.77 -7.85
N TRP A 96 -67.01 -1.65 -8.02
CA TRP A 96 -66.22 -1.37 -9.21
C TRP A 96 -64.73 -1.67 -9.05
N HIS A 97 -64.33 -2.17 -7.85
CA HIS A 97 -62.93 -2.47 -7.59
C HIS A 97 -62.55 -3.87 -8.11
N LYS A 98 -61.33 -3.99 -8.67
CA LYS A 98 -60.81 -5.29 -9.09
C LYS A 98 -60.54 -6.15 -7.88
N GLN A 99 -61.00 -7.39 -7.94
CA GLN A 99 -60.95 -8.33 -6.83
C GLN A 99 -60.19 -9.57 -7.27
N ILE A 100 -59.30 -10.09 -6.45
CA ILE A 100 -58.58 -11.32 -6.68
C ILE A 100 -58.80 -12.28 -5.50
N GLU A 101 -58.65 -13.56 -5.73
CA GLU A 101 -58.63 -14.54 -4.66
C GLU A 101 -57.48 -14.24 -3.71
N ILE A 102 -57.76 -14.22 -2.39
CA ILE A 102 -56.74 -13.91 -1.36
C ILE A 102 -55.56 -14.92 -1.43
N LEU A 103 -55.80 -16.13 -1.89
CA LEU A 103 -54.76 -17.16 -2.08
C LEU A 103 -53.73 -16.73 -3.11
N LYS A 104 -54.15 -16.18 -4.24
CA LYS A 104 -53.21 -15.65 -5.27
C LYS A 104 -52.34 -14.53 -4.75
N LYS A 105 -52.91 -13.63 -3.94
CA LYS A 105 -52.15 -12.55 -3.27
C LYS A 105 -51.13 -13.12 -2.26
N ILE A 106 -51.53 -14.13 -1.48
CA ILE A 106 -50.65 -14.79 -0.50
C ILE A 106 -49.53 -15.56 -1.20
N GLU A 107 -49.81 -16.25 -2.30
CA GLU A 107 -48.78 -16.95 -3.10
C GLU A 107 -47.75 -16.01 -3.69
N SER A 108 -48.19 -14.87 -4.25
CA SER A 108 -47.28 -13.82 -4.71
C SER A 108 -46.42 -13.30 -3.54
N LYS A 109 -47.03 -12.97 -2.42
CA LYS A 109 -46.32 -12.48 -1.25
C LYS A 109 -45.32 -13.52 -0.66
N LYS A 110 -45.70 -14.80 -0.68
CA LYS A 110 -44.79 -15.88 -0.26
C LYS A 110 -43.56 -15.99 -1.18
N LYS A 111 -43.70 -15.78 -2.48
CA LYS A 111 -42.56 -15.74 -3.41
C LYS A 111 -41.63 -14.56 -3.12
N ASP A 112 -42.20 -13.40 -2.78
CA ASP A 112 -41.40 -12.23 -2.38
C ASP A 112 -40.62 -12.50 -1.09
N LEU A 113 -41.32 -13.02 -0.05
CA LEU A 113 -40.69 -13.41 1.21
C LEU A 113 -39.59 -14.47 1.04
N GLN A 114 -39.80 -15.40 0.11
CA GLN A 114 -38.82 -16.44 -0.19
C GLN A 114 -37.56 -15.89 -0.87
N ARG A 115 -37.72 -14.85 -1.72
CA ARG A 115 -36.59 -14.11 -2.31
C ARG A 115 -35.82 -13.34 -1.23
N GLU A 116 -36.53 -12.58 -0.38
CA GLU A 116 -35.90 -11.84 0.73
C GLU A 116 -35.15 -12.78 1.68
N LEU A 117 -35.74 -13.94 2.01
CA LEU A 117 -35.09 -14.93 2.85
C LEU A 117 -33.80 -15.48 2.18
N GLN A 118 -33.87 -15.81 0.90
CA GLN A 118 -32.69 -16.28 0.14
C GLN A 118 -31.61 -15.23 0.07
N GLU A 119 -31.97 -13.97 -0.10
CA GLU A 119 -31.02 -12.86 -0.11
C GLU A 119 -30.34 -12.70 1.26
N LEU A 120 -31.12 -12.72 2.35
CA LEU A 120 -30.58 -12.66 3.71
C LEU A 120 -29.65 -13.84 4.01
N GLU A 121 -30.08 -15.07 3.72
CA GLU A 121 -29.32 -16.28 4.07
C GLU A 121 -28.09 -16.50 3.19
N LYS A 122 -28.21 -16.23 1.88
CA LYS A 122 -27.15 -16.60 0.93
C LYS A 122 -26.19 -15.46 0.62
N ILE A 123 -26.60 -14.22 0.83
CA ILE A 123 -25.80 -13.05 0.44
C ILE A 123 -25.46 -12.18 1.66
N ILE A 124 -26.47 -11.63 2.33
CA ILE A 124 -26.25 -10.63 3.37
C ILE A 124 -25.58 -11.22 4.62
N TYR A 125 -26.13 -12.32 5.14
CA TYR A 125 -25.60 -12.96 6.35
C TYR A 125 -24.16 -13.47 6.21
N PRO A 126 -23.74 -14.14 5.11
CA PRO A 126 -22.35 -14.55 4.89
C PRO A 126 -21.38 -13.36 4.86
N ILE A 127 -21.76 -12.25 4.20
CA ILE A 127 -20.94 -11.02 4.13
C ILE A 127 -20.72 -10.44 5.52
N TYR A 128 -21.77 -10.28 6.31
CA TYR A 128 -21.64 -9.79 7.68
C TYR A 128 -20.79 -10.72 8.55
N LYS A 129 -20.91 -12.03 8.36
CA LYS A 129 -20.11 -13.01 9.07
C LYS A 129 -18.63 -12.94 8.70
N GLU A 130 -18.31 -12.72 7.42
CA GLU A 130 -16.96 -12.52 6.93
C GLU A 130 -16.35 -11.24 7.50
N ILE A 131 -17.07 -10.11 7.42
CA ILE A 131 -16.65 -8.83 8.01
C ILE A 131 -16.38 -9.01 9.51
N ALA A 132 -17.29 -9.65 10.23
CA ALA A 132 -17.14 -9.89 11.67
C ALA A 132 -15.92 -10.77 12.00
N SER A 133 -15.59 -11.74 11.14
CA SER A 133 -14.40 -12.59 11.33
C SER A 133 -13.07 -11.87 11.07
N ASN A 134 -13.07 -10.84 10.24
CA ASN A 134 -11.87 -10.07 9.90
C ASN A 134 -11.48 -9.05 10.98
N ILE A 135 -12.44 -8.55 11.76
CA ILE A 135 -12.20 -7.54 12.81
C ILE A 135 -11.17 -8.03 13.87
N PRO A 136 -11.27 -9.25 14.44
CA PRO A 136 -10.27 -9.75 15.39
C PRO A 136 -8.86 -9.85 14.80
N VAL A 137 -8.75 -10.22 13.52
CA VAL A 137 -7.47 -10.31 12.80
C VAL A 137 -6.85 -8.92 12.68
N GLN A 138 -7.60 -7.93 12.25
CA GLN A 138 -7.14 -6.55 12.15
C GLN A 138 -6.70 -5.98 13.50
N LYS A 139 -7.45 -6.29 14.59
CA LYS A 139 -7.06 -5.90 15.96
C LYS A 139 -5.73 -6.54 16.38
N ALA A 140 -5.54 -7.82 16.06
CA ALA A 140 -4.29 -8.52 16.37
C ALA A 140 -3.10 -7.95 15.58
N ASP A 141 -3.32 -7.62 14.30
CA ASP A 141 -2.29 -7.00 13.45
C ASP A 141 -1.90 -5.61 13.93
N LEU A 142 -2.86 -4.79 14.36
CA LEU A 142 -2.59 -3.48 14.99
C LEU A 142 -1.71 -3.65 16.23
N SER A 143 -2.06 -4.58 17.13
CA SER A 143 -1.29 -4.84 18.34
C SER A 143 0.13 -5.35 18.04
N LYS A 144 0.26 -6.24 17.05
CA LYS A 144 1.55 -6.76 16.58
C LYS A 144 2.41 -5.67 15.95
N ASN A 145 1.81 -4.79 15.14
CA ASN A 145 2.50 -3.66 14.54
C ASN A 145 2.98 -2.65 15.59
N SER A 146 2.12 -2.31 16.56
CA SER A 146 2.50 -1.43 17.67
C SER A 146 3.74 -1.93 18.41
N ARG A 147 3.79 -3.22 18.76
CA ARG A 147 4.97 -3.83 19.41
C ARG A 147 6.22 -3.77 18.52
N LYS A 148 6.08 -3.99 17.20
CA LYS A 148 7.21 -3.87 16.26
C LYS A 148 7.74 -2.45 16.21
N LEU A 149 6.85 -1.44 16.17
CA LEU A 149 7.23 -0.03 16.16
C LEU A 149 7.95 0.36 17.45
N THR A 150 7.42 -0.02 18.62
CA THR A 150 8.08 0.22 19.92
C THR A 150 9.48 -0.37 19.94
N THR A 151 9.63 -1.64 19.53
CA THR A 151 10.95 -2.30 19.48
C THR A 151 11.91 -1.60 18.50
N ALA A 152 11.41 -1.09 17.38
CA ALA A 152 12.24 -0.37 16.41
C ALA A 152 12.70 0.99 16.95
N ILE A 153 11.84 1.70 17.69
CA ILE A 153 12.18 2.97 18.36
C ILE A 153 13.24 2.74 19.43
N ASP A 154 13.08 1.69 20.27
CA ASP A 154 14.04 1.35 21.31
C ASP A 154 15.42 1.04 20.70
N LYS A 155 15.46 0.23 19.64
CA LYS A 155 16.72 -0.09 18.93
C LYS A 155 17.38 1.15 18.34
N GLN A 156 16.60 2.06 17.78
CA GLN A 156 17.13 3.33 17.27
C GLN A 156 17.72 4.17 18.41
N GLY A 157 17.06 4.20 19.56
CA GLY A 157 17.57 4.84 20.77
C GLY A 157 18.91 4.25 21.22
N GLU A 158 19.04 2.92 21.24
CA GLU A 158 20.31 2.25 21.58
C GLU A 158 21.46 2.58 20.61
N VAL A 159 21.14 2.71 19.31
CA VAL A 159 22.13 3.14 18.31
C VAL A 159 22.60 4.55 18.60
N TRP A 160 21.69 5.48 18.90
CA TRP A 160 22.04 6.86 19.22
C TRP A 160 22.89 6.98 20.49
N HIS A 161 22.55 6.24 21.54
CA HIS A 161 23.36 6.21 22.75
C HIS A 161 24.80 5.76 22.47
N ARG A 162 24.98 4.70 21.69
CA ARG A 162 26.33 4.21 21.30
C ARG A 162 27.12 5.25 20.48
N GLU A 163 26.46 5.93 19.53
CA GLU A 163 27.12 6.97 18.73
C GLU A 163 27.53 8.17 19.59
N ILE A 164 26.67 8.59 20.53
CA ILE A 164 26.98 9.67 21.48
C ILE A 164 28.15 9.26 22.38
N ASP A 165 28.15 8.07 22.93
CA ASP A 165 29.24 7.55 23.78
C ASP A 165 30.55 7.48 22.99
N THR A 166 30.50 7.10 21.74
CA THR A 166 31.65 7.07 20.83
C THR A 166 32.21 8.48 20.62
N ILE A 167 31.36 9.48 20.37
CA ILE A 167 31.76 10.87 20.23
C ILE A 167 32.41 11.40 21.50
N ILE A 168 31.80 11.13 22.67
CA ILE A 168 32.31 11.53 23.98
C ILE A 168 33.70 10.90 24.22
N THR A 169 33.85 9.61 23.96
CA THR A 169 35.09 8.87 24.12
C THR A 169 36.20 9.45 23.23
N ASN A 170 35.88 9.70 21.97
CA ASN A 170 36.84 10.30 21.03
C ASN A 170 37.27 11.72 21.43
N LEU A 171 36.35 12.54 21.92
CA LEU A 171 36.68 13.90 22.40
C LEU A 171 37.59 13.86 23.65
N LYS A 172 37.30 12.98 24.59
CA LYS A 172 38.15 12.77 25.78
C LYS A 172 39.56 12.29 25.38
N TYR A 173 39.63 11.28 24.52
CA TYR A 173 40.90 10.77 24.01
C TYR A 173 41.70 11.86 23.30
N ASN A 174 41.08 12.69 22.48
CA ASN A 174 41.76 13.77 21.79
C ASN A 174 42.30 14.84 22.79
N ALA A 175 41.55 15.13 23.85
CA ALA A 175 42.00 16.06 24.89
C ALA A 175 43.24 15.51 25.63
N GLU A 176 43.21 14.25 26.06
CA GLU A 176 44.33 13.55 26.71
C GLU A 176 45.55 13.44 25.78
N TYR A 177 45.33 13.14 24.51
CA TYR A 177 46.39 13.09 23.50
C TYR A 177 47.06 14.46 23.31
N MET A 178 46.29 15.55 23.23
CA MET A 178 46.83 16.90 23.13
C MET A 178 47.65 17.25 24.39
N GLU A 179 47.16 16.96 25.58
CA GLU A 179 47.86 17.17 26.83
C GLU A 179 49.19 16.40 26.85
N SER A 180 49.18 15.12 26.58
CA SER A 180 50.37 14.27 26.54
C SER A 180 51.43 14.78 25.59
N LYS A 181 51.01 15.17 24.36
CA LYS A 181 51.91 15.71 23.36
C LYS A 181 52.58 17.04 23.77
N HIS A 182 51.84 17.93 24.47
CA HIS A 182 52.37 19.20 24.91
C HIS A 182 53.26 19.01 26.16
N LEU A 183 52.91 18.08 27.06
CA LEU A 183 53.74 17.75 28.23
C LEU A 183 55.13 17.25 27.80
N VAL A 184 55.22 16.42 26.76
CA VAL A 184 56.52 15.96 26.24
C VAL A 184 57.44 17.16 25.85
N VAL A 185 56.86 18.16 25.17
CA VAL A 185 57.64 19.34 24.76
C VAL A 185 58.06 20.18 25.94
N LEU A 186 57.16 20.41 26.93
CA LEU A 186 57.45 21.19 28.15
C LEU A 186 58.48 20.48 29.02
N ASN A 187 58.36 19.17 29.25
CA ASN A 187 59.31 18.40 30.04
C ASN A 187 60.72 18.43 29.44
N LYS A 188 60.82 18.28 28.09
CA LYS A 188 62.11 18.40 27.40
C LYS A 188 62.73 19.75 27.62
N GLN A 189 61.97 20.86 27.54
CA GLN A 189 62.47 22.20 27.78
C GLN A 189 62.87 22.39 29.25
N GLU A 190 62.09 21.88 30.20
CA GLU A 190 62.40 21.88 31.63
C GLU A 190 63.73 21.19 31.94
N ASP A 191 63.93 19.99 31.36
CA ASP A 191 65.18 19.24 31.52
C ASP A 191 66.38 20.01 30.95
N GLU A 192 66.24 20.66 29.78
CA GLU A 192 67.30 21.46 29.17
C GLU A 192 67.63 22.72 30.03
N ILE A 193 66.61 23.41 30.56
CA ILE A 193 66.78 24.56 31.44
C ILE A 193 67.42 24.12 32.74
N THR A 194 66.95 23.05 33.38
CA THR A 194 67.48 22.52 34.64
C THR A 194 68.95 22.15 34.49
N ARG A 195 69.32 21.48 33.41
CA ARG A 195 70.72 21.17 33.09
C ARG A 195 71.56 22.41 32.96
N THR A 196 71.04 23.40 32.24
CA THR A 196 71.73 24.69 32.05
C THR A 196 71.92 25.45 33.36
N ILE A 197 70.92 25.45 34.24
CA ILE A 197 71.02 26.05 35.59
C ILE A 197 72.12 25.35 36.42
N PHE A 198 72.17 24.00 36.35
CA PHE A 198 73.21 23.23 37.04
C PHE A 198 74.62 23.63 36.51
N GLU A 199 74.82 23.67 35.19
CA GLU A 199 76.09 24.12 34.60
C GLU A 199 76.47 25.56 35.00
N ILE A 200 75.53 26.49 35.04
CA ILE A 200 75.74 27.87 35.53
C ILE A 200 76.16 27.87 36.98
N THR A 201 75.49 27.06 37.84
CA THR A 201 75.78 27.00 39.26
C THR A 201 77.20 26.45 39.53
N GLN A 202 77.60 25.42 38.75
CA GLN A 202 78.99 24.92 38.81
C GLN A 202 79.99 26.00 38.35
N ASN A 203 79.72 26.69 37.27
CA ASN A 203 80.58 27.75 36.74
C ASN A 203 80.71 28.94 37.74
N ILE A 204 79.63 29.31 38.44
CA ILE A 204 79.67 30.29 39.52
C ILE A 204 80.62 29.82 40.69
N ALA A 205 80.50 28.54 41.09
CA ALA A 205 81.35 28.01 42.14
C ALA A 205 82.84 27.97 41.74
N GLU A 206 83.13 27.57 40.48
CA GLU A 206 84.45 27.61 39.89
C GLU A 206 85.03 29.03 39.85
N LEU A 207 84.28 30.03 39.39
CA LEU A 207 84.67 31.45 39.40
C LEU A 207 84.95 31.96 40.79
N LYS A 208 84.09 31.67 41.78
CA LYS A 208 84.32 32.03 43.18
C LYS A 208 85.63 31.44 43.71
N LYS A 209 85.93 30.20 43.41
CA LYS A 209 87.18 29.53 43.80
C LYS A 209 88.36 30.18 43.11
N MET A 210 88.29 30.52 41.81
CA MET A 210 89.39 31.20 41.10
C MET A 210 89.64 32.60 41.63
N LEU A 211 88.61 33.38 41.95
CA LEU A 211 88.75 34.72 42.56
C LEU A 211 89.47 34.71 43.93
N ASN A 212 89.40 33.63 44.64
CA ASN A 212 90.08 33.45 45.90
C ASN A 212 91.42 32.72 45.79
N SER A 213 91.83 32.29 44.58
CA SER A 213 93.04 31.53 44.29
C SER A 213 94.27 32.46 44.17
N LYS A 214 95.42 32.02 44.71
CA LYS A 214 96.73 32.64 44.45
C LYS A 214 97.51 31.98 43.32
N ASP A 215 96.88 31.04 42.62
CA ASP A 215 97.46 30.34 41.47
C ASP A 215 97.30 31.17 40.20
N VAL A 216 98.34 31.83 39.74
CA VAL A 216 98.38 32.75 38.62
C VAL A 216 98.11 31.99 37.29
N CYS A 217 98.58 30.71 37.18
CA CYS A 217 98.37 29.88 36.01
C CYS A 217 96.90 29.56 35.85
N LEU A 218 96.24 29.07 36.87
CA LEU A 218 94.83 28.69 36.89
C LEU A 218 93.94 29.91 36.48
N VAL A 219 94.24 31.09 37.02
CA VAL A 219 93.46 32.32 36.71
C VAL A 219 93.68 32.82 35.28
N SER A 220 94.93 32.74 34.79
CA SER A 220 95.30 33.23 33.41
C SER A 220 94.74 32.33 32.30
N GLU A 221 94.55 31.03 32.51
CA GLU A 221 94.03 30.07 31.50
C GLU A 221 92.49 30.09 31.39
N TYR A 222 91.80 30.75 32.31
CA TYR A 222 90.35 30.76 32.30
C TYR A 222 89.77 31.42 31.03
N LYS A 223 88.89 30.67 30.38
CA LYS A 223 88.08 31.16 29.24
C LYS A 223 86.62 31.25 29.65
N SER A 224 86.03 32.47 29.45
CA SER A 224 84.67 32.73 29.80
C SER A 224 83.67 31.83 29.06
N ARG A 225 82.77 31.18 29.81
CA ARG A 225 81.64 30.38 29.30
C ARG A 225 80.34 31.19 29.16
N ASN A 226 80.33 32.46 29.52
CA ASN A 226 79.14 33.31 29.59
C ASN A 226 78.45 33.48 28.21
N THR A 227 79.20 33.38 27.12
CA THR A 227 78.64 33.45 25.75
C THR A 227 77.66 32.33 25.47
N LYS A 228 77.91 31.10 26.03
CA LYS A 228 76.99 29.98 25.95
C LYS A 228 75.66 30.27 26.69
N PHE A 229 75.76 30.83 27.92
CA PHE A 229 74.63 31.08 28.77
C PHE A 229 73.81 32.31 28.41
N ARG A 230 74.32 33.25 27.61
CA ARG A 230 73.59 34.40 27.06
C ARG A 230 72.54 34.00 26.04
N ARG A 231 72.63 32.82 25.44
CA ARG A 231 71.59 32.31 24.54
C ARG A 231 70.46 31.73 25.37
N LEU A 232 69.47 32.60 25.70
CA LEU A 232 68.30 32.20 26.46
C LEU A 232 67.43 31.20 25.66
N PRO A 233 66.82 30.20 26.32
CA PRO A 233 65.89 29.31 25.66
C PRO A 233 64.65 30.08 25.22
N PRO A 234 63.95 29.60 24.16
CA PRO A 234 62.73 30.25 23.69
C PRO A 234 61.63 30.21 24.77
N LYS A 235 60.95 31.34 24.95
CA LYS A 235 59.80 31.42 25.86
C LYS A 235 58.60 30.73 25.24
N LEU A 236 58.25 29.52 25.72
CA LEU A 236 57.03 28.83 25.26
C LEU A 236 55.79 29.53 25.85
N LYS A 237 54.80 29.73 24.96
CA LYS A 237 53.48 30.21 25.36
C LYS A 237 52.47 29.13 24.99
N VAL A 238 51.86 28.49 25.99
CA VAL A 238 50.86 27.46 25.82
C VAL A 238 49.48 28.12 25.73
N SER A 239 48.73 27.82 24.67
CA SER A 239 47.30 28.16 24.59
C SER A 239 46.49 26.90 24.96
N LEU A 240 45.65 27.04 25.98
CA LEU A 240 44.84 25.90 26.47
C LEU A 240 43.63 25.68 25.55
N PRO A 241 43.31 24.43 25.22
CA PRO A 241 42.10 24.10 24.47
C PRO A 241 40.86 24.46 25.30
N ASN A 242 39.77 24.82 24.60
CA ASN A 242 38.49 25.10 25.24
C ASN A 242 37.38 24.31 24.54
N PHE A 243 36.50 23.71 25.33
CA PHE A 243 35.30 23.04 24.82
C PHE A 243 34.10 23.96 24.91
N GLN A 244 33.48 24.25 23.76
CA GLN A 244 32.26 25.05 23.66
C GLN A 244 31.06 24.13 23.34
N PRO A 245 30.19 23.82 24.30
CA PRO A 245 29.00 23.02 24.03
C PRO A 245 28.02 23.83 23.16
N LYS A 246 27.49 23.18 22.12
CA LYS A 246 26.41 23.75 21.31
C LYS A 246 25.06 23.44 21.95
N LYS A 247 24.11 24.39 21.87
CA LYS A 247 22.76 24.19 22.37
C LYS A 247 22.05 23.12 21.54
N ILE A 248 21.41 22.18 22.21
CA ILE A 248 20.59 21.14 21.58
C ILE A 248 19.28 21.77 21.07
N ILE A 249 18.99 21.59 19.78
CA ILE A 249 17.73 22.00 19.15
C ILE A 249 16.86 20.75 19.01
N THR A 250 15.87 20.60 19.89
CA THR A 250 15.02 19.40 19.98
C THR A 250 14.34 19.04 18.65
N ASN A 251 13.89 20.02 17.87
CA ASN A 251 13.25 19.78 16.57
C ASN A 251 14.21 19.09 15.59
N GLN A 252 15.47 19.51 15.53
CA GLN A 252 16.48 18.87 14.67
C GLN A 252 16.79 17.44 15.14
N LEU A 253 16.83 17.20 16.46
CA LEU A 253 17.02 15.86 16.98
C LEU A 253 15.84 14.96 16.65
N THR A 254 14.61 15.46 16.74
CA THR A 254 13.41 14.69 16.39
C THR A 254 13.39 14.32 14.90
N GLU A 255 13.74 15.26 14.03
CA GLU A 255 13.85 15.00 12.58
C GLU A 255 14.91 13.93 12.26
N LEU A 256 16.07 13.99 12.91
CA LEU A 256 17.15 13.04 12.73
C LEU A 256 16.84 11.65 13.33
N PHE A 257 16.10 11.62 14.44
CA PHE A 257 15.72 10.36 15.10
C PHE A 257 14.71 9.55 14.28
N GLY A 258 13.80 10.23 13.58
CA GLY A 258 12.76 9.65 12.75
C GLY A 258 11.35 10.06 13.18
N SER A 259 10.37 9.77 12.32
CA SER A 259 8.96 10.10 12.55
C SER A 259 8.06 8.87 12.42
N LEU A 260 6.95 8.88 13.16
CA LEU A 260 5.87 7.90 13.00
C LEU A 260 4.86 8.44 12.00
N SER A 261 4.46 7.62 11.02
CA SER A 261 3.32 7.93 10.17
C SER A 261 2.02 7.87 10.97
N ALA A 262 1.05 8.73 10.65
CA ALA A 262 -0.25 8.74 11.31
C ALA A 262 -1.02 7.43 11.01
N LEU A 263 -1.69 6.89 12.02
CA LEU A 263 -2.67 5.82 11.84
C LEU A 263 -3.92 6.42 11.17
N SER A 264 -4.27 5.95 9.98
CA SER A 264 -5.49 6.36 9.29
C SER A 264 -6.48 5.20 9.22
N PHE A 265 -7.75 5.48 9.51
CA PHE A 265 -8.87 4.59 9.23
C PHE A 265 -9.59 5.10 7.99
N THR A 266 -9.65 4.29 6.95
CA THR A 266 -10.56 4.53 5.83
C THR A 266 -11.82 3.73 6.08
N ALA A 267 -12.96 4.42 6.29
CA ALA A 267 -14.26 3.80 6.27
C ALA A 267 -14.67 3.66 4.79
N GLU A 268 -14.68 2.45 4.28
CA GLU A 268 -15.31 2.15 3.00
C GLU A 268 -16.81 2.01 3.26
N GLU A 269 -17.61 2.95 2.80
CA GLU A 269 -19.07 2.79 2.77
C GLU A 269 -19.36 1.72 1.70
N GLN A 270 -19.73 0.53 2.15
CA GLN A 270 -20.24 -0.54 1.30
C GLN A 270 -21.72 -0.26 1.05
N ASP A 271 -22.05 0.49 0.00
CA ASP A 271 -23.42 0.66 -0.46
C ASP A 271 -23.85 -0.62 -1.19
N TYR A 272 -24.74 -1.39 -0.53
CA TYR A 272 -25.39 -2.55 -1.14
C TYR A 272 -26.59 -2.05 -1.98
N SER A 273 -26.39 -1.88 -3.29
CA SER A 273 -27.49 -1.65 -4.23
C SER A 273 -28.10 -2.98 -4.67
N MET A 274 -29.44 -3.11 -4.53
CA MET A 274 -30.18 -4.30 -4.97
C MET A 274 -29.93 -4.63 -6.45
N PRO A 275 -29.72 -5.92 -6.79
CA PRO A 275 -29.55 -6.33 -8.18
C PRO A 275 -30.87 -6.16 -8.98
N PRO A 276 -30.82 -5.67 -10.22
CA PRO A 276 -31.97 -5.67 -11.13
C PRO A 276 -32.35 -7.11 -11.50
N LYS A 277 -33.64 -7.31 -11.80
CA LYS A 277 -34.28 -8.59 -12.10
C LYS A 277 -33.50 -9.41 -13.13
N GLU A 278 -33.34 -10.69 -12.82
CA GLU A 278 -32.63 -11.73 -13.56
C GLU A 278 -32.87 -11.73 -15.08
N ASN A 279 -31.76 -11.70 -15.83
CA ASN A 279 -31.47 -12.67 -16.88
C ASN A 279 -29.99 -13.03 -16.75
N GLU A 280 -29.73 -14.33 -16.73
CA GLU A 280 -28.51 -15.05 -16.49
C GLU A 280 -27.17 -14.39 -16.86
N SER A 281 -26.20 -14.31 -15.90
CA SER A 281 -24.86 -14.91 -15.91
C SER A 281 -23.84 -14.13 -15.09
N ALA A 282 -23.10 -14.85 -14.23
CA ALA A 282 -21.76 -14.61 -13.65
C ALA A 282 -21.57 -13.52 -12.56
N PRO A 283 -20.52 -13.65 -11.71
CA PRO A 283 -20.39 -12.99 -10.42
C PRO A 283 -20.08 -11.49 -10.52
N SER A 284 -20.50 -10.75 -9.51
CA SER A 284 -20.48 -9.29 -9.34
C SER A 284 -19.16 -8.62 -9.75
N ASP A 285 -19.07 -8.21 -11.00
CA ASP A 285 -18.14 -7.20 -11.47
C ASP A 285 -18.69 -5.82 -11.08
N TRP A 286 -17.84 -4.99 -10.49
CA TRP A 286 -18.09 -3.56 -10.41
C TRP A 286 -18.42 -3.07 -11.81
N SER A 287 -19.64 -2.55 -11.99
CA SER A 287 -20.08 -2.17 -13.33
C SER A 287 -19.28 -0.96 -13.81
N PHE A 288 -18.72 -1.07 -15.00
CA PHE A 288 -18.10 0.07 -15.66
C PHE A 288 -19.11 1.22 -15.80
N MET A 289 -18.65 2.44 -15.56
CA MET A 289 -19.43 3.61 -15.97
C MET A 289 -19.70 3.52 -17.47
N ASN A 290 -20.92 3.85 -17.93
CA ASN A 290 -21.20 3.92 -19.35
C ASN A 290 -20.21 4.86 -20.06
N GLU A 291 -19.86 5.98 -19.43
CA GLU A 291 -18.89 6.95 -19.92
C GLU A 291 -17.86 7.28 -18.83
N PRO A 292 -16.59 6.88 -18.99
CA PRO A 292 -15.50 7.35 -18.15
C PRO A 292 -15.42 8.87 -18.08
N LYS A 293 -15.10 9.42 -16.90
CA LYS A 293 -15.07 10.88 -16.68
C LYS A 293 -13.72 11.35 -16.19
N VAL A 294 -13.21 12.40 -16.80
CA VAL A 294 -12.05 13.14 -16.28
C VAL A 294 -12.47 13.89 -15.03
N ILE A 295 -11.87 13.54 -13.87
CA ILE A 295 -12.12 14.20 -12.58
C ILE A 295 -11.32 15.49 -12.48
N THR A 296 -10.04 15.43 -12.87
CA THR A 296 -9.13 16.57 -12.85
C THR A 296 -8.02 16.40 -13.88
N ALA A 297 -7.45 17.53 -14.32
CA ALA A 297 -6.27 17.57 -15.15
C ALA A 297 -5.20 18.45 -14.46
N ILE A 298 -3.96 17.98 -14.41
CA ILE A 298 -2.83 18.63 -13.76
C ILE A 298 -1.82 18.96 -14.85
N ASP A 299 -1.38 20.20 -14.91
CA ASP A 299 -0.28 20.63 -15.78
C ASP A 299 1.03 20.52 -15.01
N THR A 300 1.98 19.72 -15.52
CA THR A 300 3.23 19.44 -14.82
C THR A 300 4.40 20.30 -15.28
N LEU A 301 4.20 21.16 -16.25
CA LEU A 301 5.26 21.98 -16.83
C LEU A 301 6.48 21.19 -17.35
N TYR A 302 6.27 19.90 -17.74
CA TYR A 302 7.23 19.16 -18.52
C TYR A 302 6.94 19.34 -20.01
N ASP A 303 8.00 19.50 -20.80
CA ASP A 303 7.86 19.47 -22.28
C ASP A 303 7.37 18.11 -22.78
N ASN A 304 7.91 17.03 -22.17
CA ASN A 304 7.49 15.68 -22.42
C ASN A 304 7.33 14.94 -21.09
N LEU A 305 6.13 14.46 -20.80
CA LEU A 305 5.80 13.71 -19.59
C LEU A 305 5.74 12.21 -19.93
N TYR A 306 6.59 11.42 -19.26
CA TYR A 306 6.67 9.99 -19.53
C TYR A 306 5.90 9.14 -18.56
N ASP A 307 5.84 9.56 -17.27
CA ASP A 307 5.33 8.66 -16.26
C ASP A 307 4.74 9.37 -15.06
N VAL A 308 3.82 8.68 -14.39
CA VAL A 308 3.15 9.08 -13.16
C VAL A 308 3.02 7.89 -12.22
N THR A 309 3.29 8.09 -10.94
CA THR A 309 3.07 7.07 -9.91
C THR A 309 2.38 7.67 -8.69
N TYR A 310 1.40 6.93 -8.16
CA TYR A 310 0.60 7.33 -7.02
C TYR A 310 1.41 7.23 -5.72
N LEU A 311 1.41 8.28 -4.92
CA LEU A 311 2.03 8.30 -3.60
C LEU A 311 0.96 8.14 -2.50
N ASN A 312 -0.05 9.00 -2.51
CA ASN A 312 -1.16 9.02 -1.56
C ASN A 312 -2.36 9.78 -2.15
N ASP A 313 -3.48 9.85 -1.43
CA ASP A 313 -4.73 10.45 -1.91
C ASP A 313 -4.63 11.93 -2.31
N THR A 314 -3.54 12.61 -1.99
CA THR A 314 -3.31 14.02 -2.26
C THR A 314 -2.13 14.31 -3.18
N GLU A 315 -1.23 13.32 -3.42
CA GLU A 315 0.06 13.55 -4.07
C GLU A 315 0.45 12.44 -5.04
N ILE A 316 1.09 12.84 -6.13
CA ILE A 316 1.61 11.96 -7.18
C ILE A 316 3.04 12.36 -7.55
N TRP A 317 3.89 11.38 -7.81
CA TRP A 317 5.20 11.58 -8.41
C TRP A 317 5.14 11.50 -9.93
N THR A 318 5.99 12.29 -10.59
CA THR A 318 6.06 12.36 -12.05
C THR A 318 7.51 12.40 -12.51
N ARG A 319 7.76 11.94 -13.74
CA ARG A 319 9.01 12.13 -14.46
C ARG A 319 8.78 12.52 -15.91
N GLY A 320 9.64 13.38 -16.41
CA GLY A 320 9.63 13.84 -17.79
C GLY A 320 10.93 13.53 -18.54
N SER A 321 11.26 14.37 -19.50
CA SER A 321 12.47 14.28 -20.34
C SER A 321 13.73 14.81 -19.68
N ASP A 322 13.63 15.45 -18.51
CA ASP A 322 14.76 15.97 -17.73
C ASP A 322 15.21 14.99 -16.62
N ASN A 323 16.25 15.36 -15.87
CA ASN A 323 16.78 14.57 -14.76
C ASN A 323 16.09 14.83 -13.42
N MET A 324 14.90 15.43 -13.44
CA MET A 324 14.12 15.79 -12.26
C MET A 324 12.91 14.88 -12.12
N MET A 325 12.64 14.42 -10.91
CA MET A 325 11.39 13.80 -10.52
C MET A 325 10.62 14.79 -9.66
N LYS A 326 9.37 15.11 -10.02
CA LYS A 326 8.58 16.16 -9.37
C LYS A 326 7.38 15.56 -8.66
N LEU A 327 7.11 16.05 -7.45
CA LEU A 327 5.93 15.71 -6.65
C LEU A 327 4.89 16.80 -6.80
N TYR A 328 3.68 16.42 -7.17
CA TYR A 328 2.54 17.34 -7.33
C TYR A 328 1.41 16.97 -6.38
N LYS A 329 0.73 17.98 -5.82
CA LYS A 329 -0.60 17.80 -5.26
C LYS A 329 -1.63 17.64 -6.37
N LEU A 330 -2.75 16.99 -6.07
CA LEU A 330 -3.84 16.83 -7.04
C LEU A 330 -4.51 18.16 -7.45
N CYS A 331 -4.25 19.26 -6.75
CA CYS A 331 -4.64 20.61 -7.16
C CYS A 331 -3.66 21.26 -8.17
N GLY A 332 -2.59 20.57 -8.59
CA GLY A 332 -1.59 21.07 -9.55
C GLY A 332 -0.40 21.81 -8.93
N GLU A 333 -0.34 21.96 -7.60
CA GLU A 333 0.80 22.57 -6.91
C GLU A 333 2.00 21.64 -6.90
N GLN A 334 3.17 22.10 -7.37
CA GLN A 334 4.43 21.38 -7.23
C GLN A 334 4.94 21.50 -5.80
N VAL A 335 5.03 20.39 -5.08
CA VAL A 335 5.48 20.32 -3.68
C VAL A 335 6.99 20.21 -3.58
N LYS A 336 7.59 19.37 -4.44
CA LYS A 336 9.00 18.98 -4.34
C LYS A 336 9.54 18.56 -5.69
N SER A 337 10.84 18.74 -5.87
CA SER A 337 11.57 18.14 -7.00
C SER A 337 12.86 17.50 -6.51
N ILE A 338 13.21 16.36 -7.08
CA ILE A 338 14.41 15.60 -6.73
C ILE A 338 15.18 15.32 -8.01
N LYS A 339 16.46 15.66 -7.99
CA LYS A 339 17.38 15.38 -9.07
C LYS A 339 17.98 13.98 -8.91
N THR A 340 18.15 13.27 -10.01
CA THR A 340 18.81 11.95 -9.97
C THR A 340 20.28 12.08 -9.52
N LYS A 341 20.79 11.05 -8.85
CA LYS A 341 22.15 11.03 -8.31
C LYS A 341 23.24 11.19 -9.40
N SER A 342 23.03 10.58 -10.54
CA SER A 342 23.95 10.54 -11.68
C SER A 342 23.77 11.68 -12.69
N TRP A 343 22.76 12.55 -12.50
CA TRP A 343 22.31 13.57 -13.44
C TRP A 343 21.75 13.02 -14.76
N ASN A 344 21.54 11.71 -14.86
CA ASN A 344 20.86 11.09 -15.98
C ASN A 344 19.33 11.24 -15.86
N VAL A 345 18.64 11.17 -16.98
CA VAL A 345 17.18 11.10 -17.02
C VAL A 345 16.72 9.76 -16.43
N PRO A 346 15.85 9.74 -15.38
CA PRO A 346 15.33 8.50 -14.84
C PRO A 346 14.49 7.79 -15.90
N ARG A 347 14.61 6.46 -15.97
CA ARG A 347 13.91 5.70 -17.01
C ARG A 347 12.52 5.30 -16.61
N ASP A 348 12.29 5.05 -15.33
CA ASP A 348 11.01 4.68 -14.73
C ASP A 348 10.97 5.04 -13.26
N ILE A 349 9.77 5.23 -12.69
CA ILE A 349 9.56 5.55 -11.30
C ILE A 349 8.49 4.65 -10.67
N ALA A 350 8.66 4.30 -9.42
CA ALA A 350 7.69 3.57 -8.62
C ALA A 350 7.70 4.09 -7.18
N VAL A 351 6.68 3.74 -6.39
CA VAL A 351 6.60 4.07 -4.97
C VAL A 351 6.56 2.78 -4.15
N THR A 352 7.36 2.73 -3.09
CA THR A 352 7.33 1.62 -2.13
C THR A 352 6.11 1.72 -1.22
N ARG A 353 5.81 0.67 -0.46
CA ARG A 353 4.76 0.71 0.57
C ARG A 353 5.00 1.74 1.68
N SER A 354 6.27 2.09 1.94
CA SER A 354 6.65 3.14 2.89
C SER A 354 6.52 4.56 2.32
N GLY A 355 6.13 4.70 1.05
CA GLY A 355 6.02 5.99 0.36
C GLY A 355 7.36 6.50 -0.20
N ASP A 356 8.42 5.70 -0.18
CA ASP A 356 9.70 6.10 -0.75
C ASP A 356 9.66 5.99 -2.28
N LEU A 357 10.20 7.00 -2.96
CA LEU A 357 10.31 7.02 -4.41
C LEU A 357 11.46 6.11 -4.87
N VAL A 358 11.18 5.25 -5.85
CA VAL A 358 12.17 4.40 -6.51
C VAL A 358 12.31 4.85 -7.96
N TYR A 359 13.53 4.85 -8.49
CA TYR A 359 13.75 5.12 -9.91
C TYR A 359 14.85 4.25 -10.50
N THR A 360 14.75 4.00 -11.81
CA THR A 360 15.77 3.30 -12.59
C THR A 360 16.66 4.28 -13.33
N ASP A 361 17.97 4.05 -13.28
CA ASP A 361 18.96 4.76 -14.09
C ASP A 361 19.61 3.79 -15.07
N LYS A 362 19.22 3.93 -16.34
CA LYS A 362 19.71 3.07 -17.42
C LYS A 362 21.21 3.23 -17.68
N ASN A 363 21.72 4.46 -17.62
CA ASN A 363 23.10 4.77 -17.98
C ASN A 363 24.07 4.38 -16.86
N ASP A 364 23.65 4.59 -15.61
CA ASP A 364 24.42 4.21 -14.41
C ASP A 364 24.18 2.75 -14.00
N ARG A 365 23.25 2.06 -14.66
CA ARG A 365 22.87 0.65 -14.42
C ARG A 365 22.41 0.39 -12.99
N THR A 366 21.66 1.32 -12.42
CA THR A 366 21.24 1.23 -11.03
C THR A 366 19.73 1.33 -10.87
N VAL A 367 19.22 0.72 -9.78
CA VAL A 367 17.92 1.03 -9.21
C VAL A 367 18.17 1.76 -7.89
N ASN A 368 17.59 2.93 -7.76
CA ASN A 368 17.82 3.84 -6.64
C ASN A 368 16.53 4.09 -5.88
N ILE A 369 16.63 4.24 -4.57
CA ILE A 369 15.53 4.63 -3.68
C ILE A 369 15.84 6.00 -3.08
N VAL A 370 14.83 6.84 -2.97
CA VAL A 370 14.91 8.17 -2.35
C VAL A 370 14.23 8.11 -1.00
N LYS A 371 15.01 8.19 0.06
CA LYS A 371 14.53 8.28 1.44
C LYS A 371 14.78 9.68 1.99
N ASN A 372 13.72 10.39 2.32
CA ASN A 372 13.76 11.76 2.89
C ASN A 372 14.47 12.81 2.03
N THR A 373 15.23 12.60 1.09
CA THR A 373 16.04 13.43 0.17
C THR A 373 17.37 12.76 -0.17
N HIS A 374 17.73 11.71 0.56
CA HIS A 374 18.94 10.95 0.30
C HIS A 374 18.67 9.85 -0.71
N ILE A 375 19.50 9.81 -1.76
CA ILE A 375 19.40 8.78 -2.79
C ILE A 375 20.36 7.65 -2.45
N GLN A 376 19.79 6.47 -2.22
CA GLN A 376 20.52 5.25 -1.96
C GLN A 376 20.40 4.31 -3.17
N THR A 377 21.51 3.81 -3.66
CA THR A 377 21.51 2.76 -4.67
C THR A 377 21.19 1.41 -4.01
N VAL A 378 20.10 0.76 -4.44
CA VAL A 378 19.66 -0.54 -3.92
C VAL A 378 20.18 -1.70 -4.77
N ILE A 379 20.16 -1.53 -6.10
CA ILE A 379 20.60 -2.57 -7.04
C ILE A 379 21.59 -1.94 -8.00
N THR A 380 22.72 -2.62 -8.23
CA THR A 380 23.70 -2.30 -9.27
C THR A 380 23.79 -3.47 -10.22
N LEU A 381 23.58 -3.22 -11.50
CA LEU A 381 23.53 -4.25 -12.53
C LEU A 381 24.87 -4.35 -13.26
N GLN A 382 25.31 -5.58 -13.55
CA GLN A 382 26.46 -5.85 -14.39
C GLN A 382 26.00 -6.39 -15.74
N ARG A 383 26.42 -5.77 -16.84
CA ARG A 383 26.07 -6.14 -18.23
C ARG A 383 24.58 -6.03 -18.58
N TRP A 384 23.76 -5.43 -17.70
CA TRP A 384 22.35 -5.18 -17.89
C TRP A 384 22.00 -3.73 -17.57
N ARG A 385 21.00 -3.20 -18.24
CA ARG A 385 20.51 -1.82 -18.07
C ARG A 385 19.05 -1.86 -17.64
N PRO A 386 18.68 -1.30 -16.49
CA PRO A 386 17.29 -1.29 -16.03
C PRO A 386 16.45 -0.38 -16.91
N ARG A 387 15.25 -0.83 -17.22
CA ARG A 387 14.26 -0.11 -18.00
C ARG A 387 13.11 0.38 -17.11
N SER A 388 12.41 -0.56 -16.51
CA SER A 388 11.23 -0.31 -15.74
C SER A 388 11.29 -1.03 -14.40
N VAL A 389 10.58 -0.51 -13.40
CA VAL A 389 10.56 -1.05 -12.04
C VAL A 389 9.15 -1.01 -11.47
N CYS A 390 8.75 -2.10 -10.83
CA CYS A 390 7.55 -2.18 -10.01
C CYS A 390 7.92 -2.64 -8.60
N PHE A 391 7.30 -2.06 -7.59
CA PHE A 391 7.42 -2.52 -6.21
C PHE A 391 6.24 -3.43 -5.89
N THR A 392 6.54 -4.69 -5.57
CA THR A 392 5.52 -5.74 -5.44
C THR A 392 4.74 -5.67 -4.14
N SER A 393 3.62 -6.37 -4.13
CA SER A 393 2.81 -6.58 -2.92
C SER A 393 3.56 -7.32 -1.80
N SER A 394 4.61 -8.09 -2.12
CA SER A 394 5.48 -8.77 -1.14
C SER A 394 6.66 -7.92 -0.64
N GLY A 395 6.83 -6.69 -1.13
CA GLY A 395 7.94 -5.82 -0.75
C GLY A 395 9.24 -6.08 -1.52
N GLU A 396 9.14 -6.65 -2.72
CA GLU A 396 10.24 -6.97 -3.63
C GLU A 396 10.23 -6.02 -4.83
N PHE A 397 11.33 -5.96 -5.58
CA PHE A 397 11.39 -5.22 -6.84
C PHE A 397 11.24 -6.17 -8.02
N LEU A 398 10.40 -5.83 -8.97
CA LEU A 398 10.42 -6.39 -10.33
C LEU A 398 11.10 -5.39 -11.24
N VAL A 399 12.15 -5.80 -11.93
CA VAL A 399 12.94 -4.92 -12.80
C VAL A 399 12.99 -5.51 -14.20
N VAL A 400 12.49 -4.78 -15.18
CA VAL A 400 12.74 -5.08 -16.60
C VAL A 400 14.11 -4.54 -16.97
N MET A 401 14.91 -5.35 -17.62
CA MET A 401 16.26 -4.94 -18.02
C MET A 401 16.67 -5.50 -19.38
N ASP A 402 17.46 -4.72 -20.10
CA ASP A 402 18.08 -5.12 -21.37
C ASP A 402 19.57 -5.42 -21.18
N SER A 403 20.07 -6.37 -21.94
CA SER A 403 21.53 -6.59 -22.05
C SER A 403 22.24 -5.39 -22.68
N ASP A 404 23.53 -5.20 -22.37
CA ASP A 404 24.32 -4.08 -22.89
C ASP A 404 24.37 -4.00 -24.43
N ASN A 405 24.33 -5.16 -25.09
CA ASN A 405 24.25 -5.25 -26.55
C ASN A 405 22.83 -5.12 -27.12
N ASN A 406 21.83 -4.90 -26.28
CA ASN A 406 20.40 -4.79 -26.63
C ASN A 406 19.82 -6.01 -27.38
N VAL A 407 20.41 -7.20 -27.23
CA VAL A 407 19.94 -8.44 -27.91
C VAL A 407 18.98 -9.23 -27.03
N GLN A 408 18.98 -8.98 -25.71
CA GLN A 408 18.18 -9.73 -24.77
C GLN A 408 17.46 -8.79 -23.81
N THR A 409 16.24 -9.19 -23.42
CA THR A 409 15.44 -8.55 -22.37
C THR A 409 14.99 -9.61 -21.37
N LYS A 410 14.99 -9.28 -20.09
CA LYS A 410 14.46 -10.13 -19.01
C LYS A 410 13.78 -9.30 -17.93
N VAL A 411 12.94 -9.97 -17.16
CA VAL A 411 12.41 -9.48 -15.89
C VAL A 411 13.13 -10.19 -14.75
N VAL A 412 13.56 -9.45 -13.74
CA VAL A 412 14.21 -10.03 -12.56
C VAL A 412 13.49 -9.56 -11.30
N ARG A 413 13.21 -10.52 -10.41
CA ARG A 413 12.66 -10.27 -9.07
C ARG A 413 13.81 -10.16 -8.08
N TYR A 414 13.86 -9.06 -7.32
CA TYR A 414 14.86 -8.78 -6.30
C TYR A 414 14.24 -8.65 -4.92
N SER A 415 14.85 -9.29 -3.93
CA SER A 415 14.59 -9.01 -2.51
C SER A 415 15.75 -8.17 -1.96
N GLY A 416 15.51 -6.88 -1.76
CA GLY A 416 16.60 -5.91 -1.58
C GLY A 416 17.52 -5.90 -2.80
N SER A 417 18.82 -6.16 -2.60
CA SER A 417 19.81 -6.27 -3.68
C SER A 417 20.00 -7.68 -4.24
N LYS A 418 19.35 -8.70 -3.64
CA LYS A 418 19.55 -10.10 -4.01
C LYS A 418 18.56 -10.54 -5.09
N GLU A 419 19.07 -11.01 -6.23
CA GLU A 419 18.27 -11.65 -7.27
C GLU A 419 17.61 -12.93 -6.74
N LYS A 420 16.30 -13.05 -6.91
CA LYS A 420 15.48 -14.20 -6.50
C LYS A 420 15.03 -15.04 -7.68
N GLN A 421 14.69 -14.40 -8.79
CA GLN A 421 14.12 -15.06 -9.95
C GLN A 421 14.46 -14.25 -11.20
N SER A 422 14.77 -14.95 -12.30
CA SER A 422 14.98 -14.37 -13.63
C SER A 422 13.99 -14.99 -14.62
N ILE A 423 13.24 -14.16 -15.34
CA ILE A 423 12.18 -14.56 -16.28
C ILE A 423 12.53 -14.00 -17.65
N GLN A 424 12.84 -14.87 -18.59
CA GLN A 424 13.34 -14.48 -19.92
C GLN A 424 12.71 -15.29 -21.06
N PHE A 425 12.45 -16.57 -20.82
CA PHE A 425 12.02 -17.51 -21.86
C PHE A 425 10.75 -18.23 -21.41
N ASP A 426 9.94 -18.63 -22.38
CA ASP A 426 8.82 -19.53 -22.16
C ASP A 426 9.28 -21.00 -22.00
N ASP A 427 8.33 -21.93 -21.77
CA ASP A 427 8.59 -23.36 -21.61
C ASP A 427 9.24 -23.99 -22.88
N LYS A 428 9.11 -23.35 -24.04
CA LYS A 428 9.70 -23.75 -25.32
C LYS A 428 11.02 -23.07 -25.61
N ARG A 429 11.60 -22.34 -24.64
CA ARG A 429 12.82 -21.52 -24.77
C ARG A 429 12.73 -20.39 -25.78
N LYS A 430 11.53 -19.92 -26.12
CA LYS A 430 11.31 -18.72 -26.91
C LYS A 430 11.37 -17.50 -25.98
N ALA A 431 12.02 -16.43 -26.43
CA ALA A 431 12.08 -15.19 -25.67
C ALA A 431 10.67 -14.63 -25.45
N LEU A 432 10.36 -14.28 -24.20
CA LEU A 432 9.08 -13.72 -23.78
C LEU A 432 8.92 -12.26 -24.20
N TYR A 433 10.03 -11.52 -24.26
CA TYR A 433 10.04 -10.09 -24.48
C TYR A 433 10.85 -9.74 -25.71
N SER A 434 10.41 -8.70 -26.43
CA SER A 434 11.18 -8.15 -27.54
C SER A 434 12.51 -7.54 -27.05
N SER A 435 13.49 -7.48 -27.91
CA SER A 435 14.80 -6.87 -27.64
C SER A 435 15.29 -6.09 -28.85
N GLY A 436 16.12 -5.06 -28.61
CA GLY A 436 16.66 -4.21 -29.67
C GLY A 436 15.65 -3.21 -30.24
N GLY A 437 16.06 -2.46 -31.28
CA GLY A 437 15.23 -1.47 -31.95
C GLY A 437 15.14 -0.11 -31.26
N LEU A 438 14.65 0.89 -32.02
CA LEU A 438 14.48 2.28 -31.54
C LEU A 438 13.37 2.41 -30.49
N PHE A 439 12.34 1.57 -30.58
CA PHE A 439 11.13 1.65 -29.75
C PHE A 439 11.03 0.47 -28.77
N ASN A 440 12.12 0.18 -28.06
CA ASN A 440 12.15 -0.90 -27.09
C ASN A 440 11.78 -0.40 -25.67
N THR A 441 10.60 0.22 -25.54
CA THR A 441 10.08 0.69 -24.24
C THR A 441 9.21 -0.39 -23.61
N LYS A 442 9.36 -0.59 -22.30
CA LYS A 442 8.56 -1.54 -21.52
C LYS A 442 8.24 -0.94 -20.17
N PHE A 443 7.01 -1.17 -19.71
CA PHE A 443 6.59 -0.92 -18.34
C PHE A 443 6.13 -2.22 -17.70
N ILE A 444 6.12 -2.26 -16.36
CA ILE A 444 5.84 -3.47 -15.60
C ILE A 444 4.91 -3.17 -14.41
N SER A 445 3.97 -4.07 -14.15
CA SER A 445 3.10 -4.06 -12.99
C SER A 445 2.90 -5.46 -12.44
N GLU A 446 2.69 -5.61 -11.12
CA GLU A 446 2.25 -6.86 -10.51
C GLU A 446 0.74 -6.83 -10.32
N ASN A 447 0.03 -7.85 -10.78
CA ASN A 447 -1.41 -7.99 -10.59
C ASN A 447 -1.74 -8.59 -9.21
N ARG A 448 -2.98 -8.48 -8.76
CA ARG A 448 -3.46 -9.01 -7.47
C ARG A 448 -3.26 -10.51 -7.29
N ASN A 449 -3.38 -11.28 -8.34
CA ASN A 449 -3.06 -12.72 -8.36
C ASN A 449 -1.55 -13.01 -8.42
N LEU A 450 -0.72 -11.96 -8.29
CA LEU A 450 0.75 -11.99 -8.33
C LEU A 450 1.32 -12.27 -9.74
N ASP A 451 0.51 -12.22 -10.78
CA ASP A 451 0.98 -12.28 -12.15
C ASP A 451 1.76 -11.01 -12.50
N ILE A 452 2.75 -11.17 -13.35
CA ILE A 452 3.63 -10.09 -13.78
C ILE A 452 3.18 -9.65 -15.17
N CYS A 453 2.72 -8.41 -15.27
CA CYS A 453 2.22 -7.80 -16.51
C CYS A 453 3.28 -6.86 -17.08
N VAL A 454 3.69 -7.08 -18.32
CA VAL A 454 4.68 -6.25 -19.03
C VAL A 454 4.07 -5.74 -20.32
N SER A 455 3.98 -4.42 -20.48
CA SER A 455 3.73 -3.82 -21.79
C SER A 455 5.03 -3.81 -22.60
N ASP A 456 4.99 -4.35 -23.78
CA ASP A 456 6.14 -4.47 -24.68
C ASP A 456 5.85 -3.75 -25.99
N TRP A 457 6.29 -2.50 -26.08
CA TRP A 457 6.11 -1.68 -27.29
C TRP A 457 6.73 -2.33 -28.52
N GLY A 458 7.96 -2.87 -28.41
CA GLY A 458 8.66 -3.48 -29.54
C GLY A 458 7.97 -4.73 -30.08
N ALA A 459 7.19 -5.42 -29.26
CA ALA A 459 6.35 -6.55 -29.67
C ALA A 459 4.91 -6.15 -30.01
N SER A 460 4.53 -4.87 -29.81
CA SER A 460 3.11 -4.42 -29.85
C SER A 460 2.20 -5.32 -29.03
N ALA A 461 2.61 -5.65 -27.79
CA ALA A 461 1.95 -6.64 -26.97
C ALA A 461 2.00 -6.32 -25.49
N VAL A 462 1.00 -6.84 -24.75
CA VAL A 462 1.09 -7.03 -23.29
C VAL A 462 1.37 -8.49 -23.04
N VAL A 463 2.48 -8.78 -22.34
CA VAL A 463 2.90 -10.13 -21.98
C VAL A 463 2.63 -10.34 -20.50
N VAL A 464 1.85 -11.35 -20.15
CA VAL A 464 1.54 -11.69 -18.77
C VAL A 464 2.11 -13.05 -18.43
N VAL A 465 2.89 -13.10 -17.37
CA VAL A 465 3.47 -14.34 -16.83
C VAL A 465 3.03 -14.52 -15.38
N SER A 466 2.86 -15.77 -14.97
CA SER A 466 2.54 -16.09 -13.56
C SER A 466 3.68 -15.68 -12.63
N LYS A 467 3.43 -15.62 -11.32
CA LYS A 467 4.48 -15.42 -10.30
C LYS A 467 5.67 -16.37 -10.48
N ALA A 468 5.44 -17.58 -10.95
CA ALA A 468 6.48 -18.57 -11.22
C ALA A 468 7.27 -18.32 -12.52
N GLY A 469 6.86 -17.33 -13.34
CA GLY A 469 7.49 -16.99 -14.63
C GLY A 469 6.95 -17.75 -15.82
N LYS A 470 5.84 -18.51 -15.67
CA LYS A 470 5.19 -19.21 -16.78
C LYS A 470 4.35 -18.25 -17.58
N LEU A 471 4.45 -18.26 -18.90
CA LEU A 471 3.59 -17.48 -19.80
C LEU A 471 2.12 -17.85 -19.59
N MET A 472 1.29 -16.88 -19.26
CA MET A 472 -0.16 -17.02 -19.12
C MET A 472 -0.84 -16.68 -20.44
N PHE A 473 -0.60 -15.48 -20.96
CA PHE A 473 -1.12 -15.03 -22.24
C PHE A 473 -0.29 -13.87 -22.80
N THR A 474 -0.54 -13.58 -24.08
CA THR A 474 -0.03 -12.40 -24.78
C THR A 474 -1.21 -11.72 -25.44
N TYR A 475 -1.41 -10.42 -25.17
CA TYR A 475 -2.45 -9.60 -25.77
C TYR A 475 -1.85 -8.63 -26.78
N THR A 476 -2.35 -8.61 -28.01
CA THR A 476 -1.82 -7.82 -29.15
C THR A 476 -2.82 -6.79 -29.68
N GLY A 477 -3.83 -6.48 -28.88
CA GLY A 477 -4.94 -5.62 -29.28
C GLY A 477 -6.15 -6.44 -29.79
N PRO A 478 -7.34 -5.84 -29.86
CA PRO A 478 -8.55 -6.50 -30.38
C PRO A 478 -8.49 -6.58 -31.92
N PRO A 479 -9.04 -7.65 -32.52
CA PRO A 479 -8.81 -8.00 -33.93
C PRO A 479 -9.30 -7.01 -34.99
N SER A 480 -10.01 -5.94 -34.67
CA SER A 480 -10.68 -5.16 -35.74
C SER A 480 -10.96 -3.67 -35.48
N THR A 481 -10.44 -3.04 -34.45
CA THR A 481 -10.94 -1.71 -34.04
C THR A 481 -9.93 -0.58 -34.05
N THR A 482 -8.64 -0.83 -34.24
CA THR A 482 -7.60 0.21 -34.19
C THR A 482 -7.19 0.65 -35.59
N LYS A 483 -7.25 1.96 -35.86
CA LYS A 483 -6.78 2.54 -37.13
C LYS A 483 -5.26 2.44 -37.29
N LYS A 484 -4.51 2.30 -36.17
CA LYS A 484 -3.05 2.15 -36.11
C LYS A 484 -2.68 0.88 -35.36
N SER A 485 -1.45 0.42 -35.50
CA SER A 485 -0.96 -0.73 -34.72
C SER A 485 -1.02 -0.44 -33.23
N PHE A 486 -1.31 -1.47 -32.43
CA PHE A 486 -1.33 -1.37 -30.97
C PHE A 486 0.03 -0.93 -30.43
N GLY A 487 0.06 0.19 -29.70
CA GLY A 487 1.27 0.78 -29.13
C GLY A 487 1.21 0.82 -27.61
N PRO A 488 1.38 -0.33 -26.90
CA PRO A 488 1.29 -0.37 -25.45
C PRO A 488 2.50 0.31 -24.80
N LEU A 489 2.23 1.27 -23.89
CA LEU A 489 3.24 1.90 -23.05
C LEU A 489 2.94 1.64 -21.57
N GLY A 490 2.39 2.61 -20.86
CA GLY A 490 2.07 2.44 -19.46
C GLY A 490 1.18 1.23 -19.18
N ILE A 491 1.40 0.59 -18.05
CA ILE A 491 0.61 -0.55 -17.59
C ILE A 491 0.39 -0.48 -16.08
N THR A 492 -0.83 -0.73 -15.65
CA THR A 492 -1.18 -0.82 -14.23
C THR A 492 -2.27 -1.87 -14.04
N THR A 493 -2.55 -2.21 -12.80
CA THR A 493 -3.64 -3.14 -12.44
C THR A 493 -4.51 -2.51 -11.37
N ASP A 494 -5.82 -2.72 -11.45
CA ASP A 494 -6.77 -2.20 -10.48
C ASP A 494 -7.08 -3.19 -9.34
N SER A 495 -7.95 -2.77 -8.43
CA SER A 495 -8.35 -3.58 -7.28
C SER A 495 -9.11 -4.85 -7.65
N GLN A 496 -9.67 -4.93 -8.84
CA GLN A 496 -10.38 -6.11 -9.36
C GLN A 496 -9.48 -7.06 -10.14
N GLY A 497 -8.17 -6.76 -10.22
CA GLY A 497 -7.22 -7.55 -10.99
C GLY A 497 -7.30 -7.31 -12.51
N ARG A 498 -8.03 -6.27 -12.95
CA ARG A 498 -8.04 -5.88 -14.37
C ARG A 498 -6.73 -5.20 -14.74
N ILE A 499 -6.27 -5.45 -15.95
CA ILE A 499 -5.03 -4.89 -16.47
C ILE A 499 -5.39 -3.71 -17.37
N LEU A 500 -4.83 -2.54 -17.07
CA LEU A 500 -5.03 -1.32 -17.85
C LEU A 500 -3.71 -0.96 -18.53
N THR A 501 -3.75 -0.73 -19.84
CA THR A 501 -2.58 -0.31 -20.62
C THR A 501 -2.92 0.80 -21.58
N THR A 502 -2.02 1.77 -21.74
CA THR A 502 -2.15 2.82 -22.73
C THR A 502 -1.95 2.27 -24.14
N ASP A 503 -2.69 2.78 -25.09
CA ASP A 503 -2.39 2.68 -26.52
C ASP A 503 -2.04 4.07 -27.05
N TYR A 504 -0.74 4.33 -27.11
CA TYR A 504 -0.17 5.62 -27.49
C TYR A 504 -0.65 6.10 -28.87
N TRP A 505 -0.65 5.20 -29.86
CA TRP A 505 -1.01 5.55 -31.23
C TRP A 505 -2.49 5.80 -31.45
N ASN A 506 -3.35 5.16 -30.66
CA ASN A 506 -4.79 5.26 -30.78
C ASN A 506 -5.43 6.17 -29.73
N ASN A 507 -4.62 6.83 -28.87
CA ASN A 507 -5.07 7.78 -27.85
C ASN A 507 -6.13 7.22 -26.90
N CYS A 508 -5.98 5.97 -26.48
CA CYS A 508 -6.95 5.30 -25.62
C CYS A 508 -6.25 4.40 -24.59
N ILE A 509 -7.04 3.89 -23.65
CA ILE A 509 -6.62 2.88 -22.68
C ILE A 509 -7.37 1.59 -22.97
N HIS A 510 -6.68 0.47 -23.01
CA HIS A 510 -7.29 -0.85 -23.09
C HIS A 510 -7.47 -1.39 -21.67
N ILE A 511 -8.65 -1.90 -21.35
CA ILE A 511 -8.95 -2.63 -20.11
C ILE A 511 -9.10 -4.10 -20.44
N LEU A 512 -8.29 -4.93 -19.80
CA LEU A 512 -8.31 -6.38 -19.93
C LEU A 512 -8.76 -7.00 -18.61
N GLY A 513 -9.46 -8.12 -18.70
CA GLY A 513 -9.68 -8.98 -17.55
C GLY A 513 -8.39 -9.70 -17.15
N GLN A 514 -8.42 -10.31 -15.97
CA GLN A 514 -7.27 -11.01 -15.38
C GLN A 514 -6.71 -12.13 -16.25
N GLU A 515 -7.56 -12.75 -17.09
CA GLU A 515 -7.18 -13.81 -18.03
C GLU A 515 -6.86 -13.31 -19.44
N GLY A 516 -6.76 -11.99 -19.63
CA GLY A 516 -6.36 -11.37 -20.88
C GLY A 516 -7.50 -11.09 -21.88
N GLN A 517 -8.77 -11.36 -21.51
CA GLN A 517 -9.91 -10.99 -22.34
C GLN A 517 -10.04 -9.46 -22.40
N PHE A 518 -10.22 -8.93 -23.62
CA PHE A 518 -10.50 -7.52 -23.80
C PHE A 518 -11.89 -7.19 -23.25
N LEU A 519 -11.98 -6.18 -22.37
CA LEU A 519 -13.24 -5.75 -21.74
C LEU A 519 -13.79 -4.51 -22.42
N ARG A 520 -12.99 -3.44 -22.49
CA ARG A 520 -13.41 -2.19 -23.14
C ARG A 520 -12.23 -1.22 -23.37
N PHE A 521 -12.52 -0.12 -24.07
CA PHE A 521 -11.66 1.06 -24.16
C PHE A 521 -12.08 2.17 -23.18
N ILE A 522 -11.10 3.02 -22.81
CA ILE A 522 -11.35 4.40 -22.38
C ILE A 522 -10.82 5.27 -23.52
N ASP A 523 -11.72 5.81 -24.36
CA ASP A 523 -11.41 6.57 -25.56
C ASP A 523 -12.16 7.92 -25.66
N ASN A 524 -13.01 8.21 -24.66
CA ASN A 524 -13.86 9.40 -24.60
C ASN A 524 -13.35 10.48 -23.61
N CYS A 525 -12.08 10.43 -23.20
CA CYS A 525 -11.46 11.35 -22.25
C CYS A 525 -10.49 12.33 -22.91
N ASP A 526 -10.56 12.51 -24.22
CA ASP A 526 -9.68 13.39 -25.02
C ASP A 526 -8.19 13.18 -24.72
N LEU A 527 -7.77 11.92 -24.60
CA LEU A 527 -6.39 11.56 -24.34
C LEU A 527 -5.50 11.89 -25.53
N VAL A 528 -4.32 12.44 -25.24
CA VAL A 528 -3.32 12.77 -26.26
C VAL A 528 -2.01 12.05 -25.93
N GLU A 529 -1.65 11.08 -26.76
CA GLU A 529 -0.43 10.31 -26.62
C GLU A 529 -0.22 9.79 -25.18
N PRO A 530 -1.18 9.00 -24.62
CA PRO A 530 -1.12 8.50 -23.26
C PRO A 530 0.09 7.60 -23.07
N CYS A 531 0.87 7.84 -21.99
CA CYS A 531 2.12 7.18 -21.73
C CYS A 531 2.09 6.40 -20.41
N GLY A 532 2.55 6.96 -19.30
CA GLY A 532 2.55 6.30 -17.99
C GLY A 532 1.17 6.20 -17.35
N LEU A 533 0.93 5.15 -16.57
CA LEU A 533 -0.32 4.89 -15.87
C LEU A 533 -0.08 4.50 -14.41
N CYS A 534 -0.96 4.96 -13.52
CA CYS A 534 -1.15 4.35 -12.20
C CYS A 534 -2.60 4.49 -11.75
N VAL A 535 -2.99 3.74 -10.74
CA VAL A 535 -4.30 3.86 -10.06
C VAL A 535 -4.11 4.32 -8.62
N ASP A 536 -5.09 5.06 -8.09
CA ASP A 536 -5.12 5.41 -6.67
C ASP A 536 -5.79 4.30 -5.83
N SER A 537 -5.90 4.52 -4.51
CA SER A 537 -6.54 3.61 -3.57
C SER A 537 -8.02 3.33 -3.86
N ARG A 538 -8.65 4.16 -4.71
CA ARG A 538 -10.05 4.07 -5.14
C ARG A 538 -10.17 3.70 -6.61
N ASP A 539 -9.14 3.11 -7.21
CA ASP A 539 -9.07 2.73 -8.62
C ASP A 539 -9.32 3.88 -9.63
N ASN A 540 -9.21 5.17 -9.23
CA ASN A 540 -9.19 6.21 -10.23
C ASN A 540 -7.86 6.14 -10.98
N LEU A 541 -7.93 6.21 -12.30
CA LEU A 541 -6.78 6.09 -13.19
C LEU A 541 -6.10 7.44 -13.38
N PHE A 542 -4.79 7.51 -13.18
CA PHE A 542 -3.96 8.64 -13.60
C PHE A 542 -3.26 8.29 -14.89
N VAL A 543 -3.33 9.18 -15.85
CA VAL A 543 -2.74 9.03 -17.19
C VAL A 543 -1.80 10.20 -17.45
N ALA A 544 -0.54 9.90 -17.70
CA ALA A 544 0.43 10.87 -18.17
C ALA A 544 0.33 11.02 -19.69
N GLU A 545 0.22 12.24 -20.18
CA GLU A 545 0.18 12.56 -21.61
C GLU A 545 1.53 13.11 -22.06
N TYR A 546 2.14 12.46 -23.04
CA TYR A 546 3.53 12.71 -23.44
C TYR A 546 3.77 14.15 -23.92
N ASN A 547 3.06 14.60 -24.96
CA ASN A 547 3.30 15.91 -25.59
C ASN A 547 2.60 17.07 -24.90
N THR A 548 1.55 16.83 -24.11
CA THR A 548 0.83 17.92 -23.43
C THR A 548 1.43 18.25 -22.07
N GLY A 549 2.27 17.37 -21.51
CA GLY A 549 2.79 17.50 -20.16
C GLY A 549 1.71 17.43 -19.07
N LYS A 550 0.51 16.93 -19.38
CA LYS A 550 -0.64 16.88 -18.48
C LYS A 550 -0.83 15.50 -17.89
N ILE A 551 -1.39 15.48 -16.69
CA ILE A 551 -1.89 14.25 -16.06
C ILE A 551 -3.40 14.37 -15.98
N LYS A 552 -4.11 13.39 -16.50
CA LYS A 552 -5.57 13.27 -16.32
C LYS A 552 -5.90 12.23 -15.28
N LYS A 553 -6.74 12.60 -14.30
CA LYS A 553 -7.34 11.67 -13.36
C LYS A 553 -8.72 11.28 -13.88
N ILE A 554 -8.95 9.99 -14.10
CA ILE A 554 -10.14 9.46 -14.76
C ILE A 554 -10.84 8.47 -13.83
N ARG A 555 -12.15 8.63 -13.68
CA ARG A 555 -13.03 7.62 -13.08
C ARG A 555 -13.68 6.82 -14.22
N TYR A 556 -13.57 5.48 -14.19
CA TYR A 556 -14.05 4.59 -15.25
C TYR A 556 -15.03 3.51 -14.78
N TYR A 557 -15.33 3.46 -13.48
CA TYR A 557 -16.30 2.53 -12.87
C TYR A 557 -17.16 3.27 -11.82
N MET A 558 -18.34 2.67 -11.49
CA MET A 558 -19.29 3.20 -10.50
C MET A 558 -18.96 2.76 -9.10
#